data_4537f95dfb18f3076e6aefa39d4b66e5
#
_entry.id   4537f95dfb18f3076e6aefa39d4b66e5
#
_cell.length_a   1.000
_cell.length_b   1.000
_cell.length_c   1.000
_cell.angle_alpha   90.00
_cell.angle_beta   90.00
_cell.angle_gamma   90.00
#
_symmetry.space_group_name_H-M   'P 1'
#
loop_
_entity.id
_entity.type
_entity.pdbx_description
1 polymer ?
#
loop_
_entity_poly.entity_id
_entity_poly.type
_entity_poly.pdbx_seq_one_letter_code
_entity_poly.pdbx_strand_id
1 'polypeptide(L)'
;TQRGATTDTDGKYTLNANVGDVLDFTFLGMKTVQKKVTANTKKLDVVMKDDVQELEEMVVTGYGAPKLASRTVAQVAQVQGKDVSAAPVASVSDALQGRLAGVVVTSDSGRPGSNSDILIHGYNNFQGALRGERTQEPLYIMDGIAVGSNVMSRFNPNDIESITVLKDAASTSIYGARAANGVILITTKRGKRNERTNITINHQLGVTALTNVTRKYLDKLATPREYMDFWLLKDSNAITSLGRRLGYTETTAKAITDRILAETDPAAVANRILADYPYNTRWDKVFLRDFVPTSRTDIAASGGNEHTTYYVSLGYLNQEGMRKSSKFNRY
;
A
#
# COMPACT_ATOMS: atom_id res chain seq x y z
N THR A 1 -31.69 -27.04 -42.01
CA THR A 1 -30.50 -26.61 -42.78
C THR A 1 -30.05 -25.25 -42.20
N GLN A 2 -28.92 -25.25 -41.48
CA GLN A 2 -28.30 -23.98 -41.04
C GLN A 2 -27.80 -23.23 -42.29
N ARG A 3 -28.39 -22.07 -42.55
CA ARG A 3 -27.87 -21.11 -43.50
C ARG A 3 -27.24 -19.97 -42.74
N GLY A 4 -26.01 -19.62 -43.04
CA GLY A 4 -25.29 -18.52 -42.37
C GLY A 4 -24.77 -17.53 -43.41
N ALA A 5 -24.63 -16.27 -43.01
CA ALA A 5 -23.95 -15.22 -43.75
C ALA A 5 -23.01 -14.46 -42.79
N THR A 6 -21.87 -14.02 -43.28
CA THR A 6 -20.97 -13.15 -42.55
C THR A 6 -21.22 -11.69 -42.95
N THR A 7 -21.00 -10.77 -42.00
CA THR A 7 -21.03 -9.33 -42.26
C THR A 7 -19.78 -8.88 -43.04
N ASP A 8 -19.91 -7.86 -43.84
CA ASP A 8 -18.77 -7.15 -44.41
C ASP A 8 -18.08 -6.19 -43.41
N THR A 9 -17.08 -5.45 -43.87
CA THR A 9 -16.34 -4.49 -43.05
C THR A 9 -17.20 -3.33 -42.52
N ASP A 10 -18.34 -3.07 -43.15
CA ASP A 10 -19.29 -2.03 -42.74
C ASP A 10 -20.43 -2.59 -41.86
N GLY A 11 -20.36 -3.89 -41.50
CA GLY A 11 -21.39 -4.57 -40.71
C GLY A 11 -22.65 -4.92 -41.48
N LYS A 12 -22.65 -4.85 -42.85
CA LYS A 12 -23.82 -5.21 -43.66
C LYS A 12 -23.82 -6.69 -43.97
N TYR A 13 -25.01 -7.27 -43.98
CA TYR A 13 -25.21 -8.67 -44.32
C TYR A 13 -26.45 -8.85 -45.24
N THR A 14 -26.45 -9.91 -45.99
CA THR A 14 -27.61 -10.31 -46.83
C THR A 14 -27.83 -11.80 -46.61
N LEU A 15 -29.04 -12.16 -46.19
CA LEU A 15 -29.44 -13.54 -45.95
C LEU A 15 -30.87 -13.77 -46.44
N ASN A 16 -31.08 -14.85 -47.22
CA ASN A 16 -32.40 -15.28 -47.59
C ASN A 16 -33.04 -16.08 -46.45
N ALA A 17 -34.09 -15.53 -45.87
CA ALA A 17 -34.82 -16.14 -44.75
C ALA A 17 -36.35 -16.14 -45.03
N ASN A 18 -37.06 -17.12 -44.49
CA ASN A 18 -38.51 -17.21 -44.60
C ASN A 18 -39.17 -16.53 -43.39
N VAL A 19 -40.42 -16.11 -43.60
CA VAL A 19 -41.23 -15.57 -42.50
C VAL A 19 -41.39 -16.67 -41.43
N GLY A 20 -41.00 -16.34 -40.18
CA GLY A 20 -41.02 -17.26 -39.05
C GLY A 20 -39.66 -17.79 -38.63
N ASP A 21 -38.63 -17.64 -39.51
CA ASP A 21 -37.26 -18.05 -39.16
C ASP A 21 -36.71 -17.20 -38.00
N VAL A 22 -35.87 -17.83 -37.17
CA VAL A 22 -35.13 -17.14 -36.09
C VAL A 22 -33.68 -17.01 -36.57
N LEU A 23 -33.22 -15.78 -36.61
CA LEU A 23 -31.84 -15.45 -36.91
C LEU A 23 -31.03 -15.23 -35.65
N ASP A 24 -29.93 -15.96 -35.54
CA ASP A 24 -28.97 -15.82 -34.44
C ASP A 24 -27.79 -14.97 -34.91
N PHE A 25 -27.57 -13.85 -34.22
CA PHE A 25 -26.43 -12.97 -34.45
C PHE A 25 -25.38 -13.25 -33.39
N THR A 26 -24.21 -13.72 -33.85
CA THR A 26 -23.10 -14.09 -32.98
C THR A 26 -21.85 -13.36 -33.39
N PHE A 27 -21.14 -12.80 -32.45
CA PHE A 27 -19.82 -12.20 -32.64
C PHE A 27 -18.94 -12.49 -31.42
N LEU A 28 -17.65 -12.64 -31.63
CA LEU A 28 -16.71 -12.94 -30.56
C LEU A 28 -16.70 -11.81 -29.52
N GLY A 29 -17.01 -12.10 -28.26
CA GLY A 29 -17.07 -11.10 -27.19
C GLY A 29 -18.39 -10.32 -27.09
N MET A 30 -19.43 -10.71 -27.84
CA MET A 30 -20.75 -10.08 -27.74
C MET A 30 -21.85 -11.10 -27.43
N LYS A 31 -22.88 -10.68 -26.69
CA LYS A 31 -24.06 -11.51 -26.39
C LYS A 31 -24.81 -11.87 -27.66
N THR A 32 -25.08 -13.16 -27.87
CA THR A 32 -25.90 -13.63 -28.98
C THR A 32 -27.29 -12.97 -28.93
N VAL A 33 -27.69 -12.38 -30.02
CA VAL A 33 -29.00 -11.75 -30.17
C VAL A 33 -29.85 -12.55 -31.15
N GLN A 34 -31.03 -12.99 -30.69
CA GLN A 34 -31.99 -13.70 -31.53
C GLN A 34 -33.07 -12.76 -32.02
N LYS A 35 -33.37 -12.79 -33.32
CA LYS A 35 -34.46 -12.03 -33.93
C LYS A 35 -35.28 -12.92 -34.84
N LYS A 36 -36.60 -12.83 -34.70
CA LYS A 36 -37.55 -13.57 -35.54
C LYS A 36 -37.92 -12.73 -36.78
N VAL A 37 -37.88 -13.34 -37.93
CA VAL A 37 -38.24 -12.71 -39.20
C VAL A 37 -39.79 -12.65 -39.31
N THR A 38 -40.32 -11.46 -39.54
CA THR A 38 -41.76 -11.22 -39.73
C THR A 38 -42.03 -10.81 -41.18
N ALA A 39 -43.31 -10.91 -41.62
CA ALA A 39 -43.71 -10.64 -42.99
C ALA A 39 -43.34 -9.21 -43.51
N ASN A 40 -43.13 -8.27 -42.58
CA ASN A 40 -42.75 -6.88 -42.91
C ASN A 40 -41.24 -6.60 -42.77
N THR A 41 -40.40 -7.62 -42.48
CA THR A 41 -38.99 -7.44 -42.24
C THR A 41 -38.24 -7.38 -43.57
N LYS A 42 -38.02 -6.16 -44.09
CA LYS A 42 -37.16 -5.92 -45.27
C LYS A 42 -35.71 -5.58 -44.89
N LYS A 43 -35.51 -4.97 -43.72
CA LYS A 43 -34.24 -4.62 -43.16
C LYS A 43 -34.27 -4.90 -41.68
N LEU A 44 -33.20 -5.51 -41.15
CA LEU A 44 -33.10 -5.85 -39.74
C LEU A 44 -31.76 -5.33 -39.21
N ASP A 45 -31.81 -4.23 -38.47
CA ASP A 45 -30.67 -3.67 -37.80
C ASP A 45 -30.59 -4.27 -36.40
N VAL A 46 -29.41 -4.77 -36.00
CA VAL A 46 -29.19 -5.43 -34.71
C VAL A 46 -28.00 -4.75 -34.03
N VAL A 47 -28.27 -4.26 -32.83
CA VAL A 47 -27.22 -3.75 -31.94
C VAL A 47 -26.89 -4.86 -30.98
N MET A 48 -25.65 -5.35 -31.02
CA MET A 48 -25.13 -6.33 -30.09
C MET A 48 -24.54 -5.60 -28.88
N LYS A 49 -24.69 -6.20 -27.71
CA LYS A 49 -24.05 -5.71 -26.49
C LYS A 49 -22.86 -6.58 -26.19
N ASP A 50 -21.83 -5.98 -25.61
CA ASP A 50 -20.66 -6.71 -25.14
C ASP A 50 -21.12 -7.84 -24.19
N ASP A 51 -20.66 -9.03 -24.44
CA ASP A 51 -20.77 -10.12 -23.49
C ASP A 51 -19.71 -9.88 -22.43
N VAL A 52 -19.99 -8.94 -21.53
CA VAL A 52 -19.30 -8.83 -20.29
C VAL A 52 -19.71 -10.06 -19.50
N GLN A 53 -19.10 -11.23 -19.80
CA GLN A 53 -19.00 -12.24 -18.76
C GLN A 53 -18.33 -11.51 -17.60
N GLU A 54 -19.08 -11.24 -16.53
CA GLU A 54 -18.48 -11.06 -15.22
C GLU A 54 -17.56 -12.25 -15.08
N LEU A 55 -16.25 -12.00 -15.23
CA LEU A 55 -15.23 -13.01 -14.96
C LEU A 55 -15.51 -13.41 -13.53
N GLU A 56 -16.18 -14.54 -13.35
CA GLU A 56 -16.44 -15.10 -12.01
C GLU A 56 -15.07 -15.12 -11.33
N GLU A 57 -14.94 -14.36 -10.26
CA GLU A 57 -13.71 -14.11 -9.57
C GLU A 57 -13.11 -15.45 -9.13
N MET A 58 -11.98 -15.82 -9.74
CA MET A 58 -11.31 -17.08 -9.43
C MET A 58 -10.39 -16.86 -8.25
N VAL A 59 -10.63 -17.59 -7.17
CA VAL A 59 -9.85 -17.49 -5.93
C VAL A 59 -8.87 -18.67 -5.85
N VAL A 60 -7.61 -18.36 -5.63
CA VAL A 60 -6.58 -19.34 -5.30
C VAL A 60 -6.62 -19.61 -3.81
N THR A 61 -7.01 -20.82 -3.40
CA THR A 61 -7.16 -21.21 -1.98
C THR A 61 -6.01 -22.08 -1.46
N GLY A 62 -4.89 -22.18 -2.18
CA GLY A 62 -3.74 -22.99 -1.76
C GLY A 62 -3.06 -23.72 -2.91
N TYR A 63 -2.49 -24.89 -2.66
CA TYR A 63 -1.79 -25.74 -3.65
C TYR A 63 -2.72 -26.36 -4.71
N GLY A 64 -3.88 -25.80 -4.97
CA GLY A 64 -4.86 -26.35 -5.91
C GLY A 64 -5.09 -25.45 -7.13
N ALA A 65 -5.83 -25.97 -8.13
CA ALA A 65 -6.31 -25.16 -9.23
C ALA A 65 -7.22 -24.03 -8.69
N PRO A 66 -7.22 -22.84 -9.33
CA PRO A 66 -8.12 -21.76 -8.98
C PRO A 66 -9.57 -22.23 -8.94
N LYS A 67 -10.31 -21.85 -7.90
CA LYS A 67 -11.73 -22.16 -7.75
C LYS A 67 -12.57 -20.91 -7.88
N LEU A 68 -13.79 -21.04 -8.35
CA LEU A 68 -14.73 -19.92 -8.40
C LEU A 68 -15.02 -19.44 -6.96
N ALA A 69 -15.01 -18.14 -6.74
CA ALA A 69 -15.30 -17.54 -5.43
C ALA A 69 -16.66 -17.99 -4.90
N SER A 70 -17.65 -18.13 -5.78
CA SER A 70 -19.00 -18.61 -5.46
C SER A 70 -19.07 -20.06 -4.96
N ARG A 71 -18.03 -20.87 -5.23
CA ARG A 71 -17.91 -22.27 -4.81
C ARG A 71 -17.00 -22.48 -3.61
N THR A 72 -16.47 -21.40 -3.05
CA THR A 72 -15.54 -21.47 -1.91
C THR A 72 -16.32 -21.16 -0.64
N VAL A 73 -16.46 -22.15 0.24
CA VAL A 73 -17.13 -22.03 1.56
C VAL A 73 -16.28 -21.19 2.53
N ALA A 74 -15.02 -20.95 2.21
CA ALA A 74 -14.07 -20.21 3.02
C ALA A 74 -14.31 -18.70 2.99
N GLN A 75 -14.16 -18.02 4.13
CA GLN A 75 -14.15 -16.56 4.19
C GLN A 75 -12.83 -16.02 3.58
N VAL A 76 -12.88 -15.78 2.29
CA VAL A 76 -11.74 -15.27 1.53
C VAL A 76 -11.96 -13.81 1.18
N ALA A 77 -10.97 -12.98 1.41
CA ALA A 77 -10.95 -11.60 0.94
C ALA A 77 -9.84 -11.45 -0.10
N GLN A 78 -10.17 -10.91 -1.27
CA GLN A 78 -9.24 -10.75 -2.38
C GLN A 78 -9.16 -9.29 -2.83
N VAL A 79 -7.96 -8.86 -3.23
CA VAL A 79 -7.71 -7.57 -3.88
C VAL A 79 -6.99 -7.86 -5.20
N GLN A 80 -7.46 -7.25 -6.27
CA GLN A 80 -6.85 -7.35 -7.58
C GLN A 80 -5.58 -6.51 -7.67
N GLY A 81 -4.61 -6.96 -8.45
CA GLY A 81 -3.33 -6.27 -8.62
C GLY A 81 -3.48 -4.85 -9.16
N LYS A 82 -4.49 -4.58 -10.00
CA LYS A 82 -4.82 -3.24 -10.48
C LYS A 82 -5.15 -2.26 -9.34
N ASP A 83 -5.84 -2.74 -8.31
CA ASP A 83 -6.20 -1.92 -7.16
C ASP A 83 -5.00 -1.71 -6.22
N VAL A 84 -4.13 -2.72 -6.10
CA VAL A 84 -2.87 -2.63 -5.36
C VAL A 84 -1.92 -1.63 -6.03
N SER A 85 -1.78 -1.71 -7.35
CA SER A 85 -0.88 -0.84 -8.14
C SER A 85 -1.37 0.61 -8.26
N ALA A 86 -2.70 0.84 -8.18
CA ALA A 86 -3.30 2.17 -8.22
C ALA A 86 -2.99 3.01 -6.96
N ALA A 87 -2.63 2.38 -5.84
CA ALA A 87 -2.26 3.09 -4.64
C ALA A 87 -0.87 3.75 -4.82
N PRO A 88 -0.73 5.06 -4.52
CA PRO A 88 0.53 5.78 -4.67
C PRO A 88 1.48 5.51 -3.47
N VAL A 89 1.63 4.25 -3.09
CA VAL A 89 2.43 3.80 -1.95
C VAL A 89 3.60 2.93 -2.39
N ALA A 90 4.65 2.91 -1.59
CA ALA A 90 5.87 2.17 -1.89
C ALA A 90 5.78 0.69 -1.52
N SER A 91 5.01 0.37 -0.47
CA SER A 91 4.87 -0.97 0.10
C SER A 91 3.56 -1.62 -0.34
N VAL A 92 3.60 -2.93 -0.56
CA VAL A 92 2.40 -3.74 -0.83
C VAL A 92 1.49 -3.77 0.40
N SER A 93 2.05 -3.81 1.62
CA SER A 93 1.26 -3.77 2.85
C SER A 93 0.43 -2.49 2.97
N ASP A 94 1.02 -1.33 2.66
CA ASP A 94 0.30 -0.05 2.70
C ASP A 94 -0.83 0.01 1.66
N ALA A 95 -0.61 -0.62 0.49
CA ALA A 95 -1.62 -0.71 -0.55
C ALA A 95 -2.86 -1.53 -0.15
N LEU A 96 -2.75 -2.39 0.86
CA LEU A 96 -3.87 -3.19 1.38
C LEU A 96 -4.71 -2.45 2.42
N GLN A 97 -4.23 -1.32 2.93
CA GLN A 97 -4.92 -0.58 3.99
C GLN A 97 -6.33 -0.17 3.57
N GLY A 98 -7.33 -0.56 4.38
CA GLY A 98 -8.73 -0.24 4.15
C GLY A 98 -9.42 -0.97 2.99
N ARG A 99 -8.73 -1.92 2.33
CA ARG A 99 -9.25 -2.64 1.15
C ARG A 99 -9.79 -4.04 1.46
N LEU A 100 -9.43 -4.59 2.60
CA LEU A 100 -9.77 -5.96 2.99
C LEU A 100 -10.55 -5.95 4.31
N ALA A 101 -11.75 -6.49 4.30
CA ALA A 101 -12.56 -6.63 5.51
C ALA A 101 -11.87 -7.59 6.50
N GLY A 102 -11.79 -7.20 7.78
CA GLY A 102 -11.16 -7.99 8.85
C GLY A 102 -9.63 -8.03 8.81
N VAL A 103 -9.01 -7.15 8.00
CA VAL A 103 -7.56 -6.95 7.96
C VAL A 103 -7.25 -5.53 8.39
N VAL A 104 -6.42 -5.39 9.40
CA VAL A 104 -5.93 -4.10 9.90
C VAL A 104 -4.48 -3.95 9.50
N VAL A 105 -4.17 -2.86 8.82
CA VAL A 105 -2.79 -2.51 8.43
C VAL A 105 -2.39 -1.29 9.23
N THR A 106 -1.35 -1.42 10.04
CA THR A 106 -0.81 -0.32 10.86
C THR A 106 0.63 -0.03 10.44
N SER A 107 0.91 1.23 10.16
CA SER A 107 2.27 1.69 9.88
C SER A 107 2.85 2.33 11.14
N ASP A 108 3.91 1.73 11.70
CA ASP A 108 4.56 2.22 12.92
C ASP A 108 5.40 3.47 12.66
N SER A 109 5.84 3.66 11.44
CA SER A 109 6.71 4.80 11.12
C SER A 109 6.48 5.28 9.68
N GLY A 110 6.53 6.58 9.48
CA GLY A 110 6.57 7.18 8.14
C GLY A 110 7.95 7.07 7.45
N ARG A 111 8.80 6.12 7.85
CA ARG A 111 10.13 5.94 7.23
C ARG A 111 9.97 5.28 5.87
N PRO A 112 10.65 5.79 4.84
CA PRO A 112 10.70 5.14 3.55
C PRO A 112 11.16 3.69 3.65
N GLY A 113 10.44 2.78 2.99
CA GLY A 113 10.78 1.35 2.97
C GLY A 113 10.48 0.57 4.26
N SER A 114 9.82 1.19 5.25
CA SER A 114 9.34 0.44 6.43
C SER A 114 8.21 -0.50 6.06
N ASN A 115 8.15 -1.65 6.73
CA ASN A 115 6.99 -2.54 6.65
C ASN A 115 5.87 -1.99 7.54
N SER A 116 4.64 -2.17 7.08
CA SER A 116 3.46 -2.02 7.91
C SER A 116 3.06 -3.37 8.48
N ASP A 117 2.63 -3.38 9.74
CA ASP A 117 2.14 -4.59 10.38
C ASP A 117 0.73 -4.92 9.89
N ILE A 118 0.51 -6.17 9.52
CA ILE A 118 -0.78 -6.68 9.07
C ILE A 118 -1.34 -7.61 10.13
N LEU A 119 -2.53 -7.30 10.61
CA LEU A 119 -3.25 -8.10 11.58
C LEU A 119 -4.55 -8.60 10.96
N ILE A 120 -4.80 -9.90 11.08
CA ILE A 120 -6.02 -10.54 10.61
C ILE A 120 -6.86 -10.90 11.85
N HIS A 121 -8.10 -10.39 11.92
CA HIS A 121 -9.03 -10.54 13.04
C HIS A 121 -8.54 -9.95 14.39
N GLY A 122 -7.59 -9.00 14.36
CA GLY A 122 -7.10 -8.33 15.56
C GLY A 122 -6.04 -9.10 16.33
N TYR A 123 -5.84 -8.74 17.59
CA TYR A 123 -4.82 -9.36 18.45
C TYR A 123 -5.35 -10.63 19.10
N ASN A 124 -4.75 -11.77 18.80
CA ASN A 124 -5.08 -13.07 19.41
C ASN A 124 -4.29 -13.32 20.72
N ASN A 125 -3.24 -12.53 20.98
CA ASN A 125 -2.39 -12.65 22.17
C ASN A 125 -2.18 -11.28 22.82
N PHE A 126 -2.82 -11.07 23.97
CA PHE A 126 -2.75 -9.81 24.72
C PHE A 126 -1.34 -9.55 25.28
N GLN A 127 -0.59 -10.57 25.69
CA GLN A 127 0.77 -10.41 26.21
C GLN A 127 1.77 -9.98 25.14
N GLY A 128 1.65 -10.49 23.92
CA GLY A 128 2.46 -10.07 22.78
C GLY A 128 2.20 -8.61 22.41
N ALA A 129 0.93 -8.19 22.45
CA ALA A 129 0.54 -6.81 22.20
C ALA A 129 1.16 -5.83 23.22
N LEU A 130 1.21 -6.20 24.51
CA LEU A 130 1.82 -5.38 25.57
C LEU A 130 3.33 -5.26 25.46
N ARG A 131 4.00 -6.27 24.91
CA ARG A 131 5.47 -6.29 24.74
C ARG A 131 5.93 -5.69 23.41
N GLY A 132 5.00 -5.33 22.51
CA GLY A 132 5.36 -4.87 21.15
C GLY A 132 6.02 -5.97 20.31
N GLU A 133 5.85 -7.23 20.69
CA GLU A 133 6.39 -8.36 19.96
C GLU A 133 5.53 -8.63 18.72
N ARG A 134 6.17 -8.74 17.54
CA ARG A 134 5.51 -9.08 16.26
C ARG A 134 5.14 -10.56 16.16
N THR A 135 4.64 -11.15 17.24
CA THR A 135 4.32 -12.59 17.32
C THR A 135 3.05 -12.97 16.55
N GLN A 136 2.36 -11.99 15.96
CA GLN A 136 1.05 -12.19 15.32
C GLN A 136 1.06 -11.90 13.80
N GLU A 137 2.24 -11.96 13.18
CA GLU A 137 2.33 -11.82 11.73
C GLU A 137 1.61 -12.99 11.04
N PRO A 138 0.82 -12.72 9.98
CA PRO A 138 0.27 -13.78 9.14
C PRO A 138 1.38 -14.50 8.36
N LEU A 139 1.08 -15.70 7.88
CA LEU A 139 1.98 -16.41 6.97
C LEU A 139 1.86 -15.84 5.56
N TYR A 140 2.97 -15.42 4.97
CA TYR A 140 3.02 -14.94 3.59
C TYR A 140 3.43 -16.06 2.65
N ILE A 141 2.67 -16.23 1.57
CA ILE A 141 2.95 -17.22 0.52
C ILE A 141 2.92 -16.50 -0.82
N MET A 142 4.04 -16.55 -1.53
CA MET A 142 4.18 -15.98 -2.87
C MET A 142 4.34 -17.10 -3.89
N ASP A 143 3.42 -17.19 -4.84
CA ASP A 143 3.38 -18.24 -5.86
C ASP A 143 3.59 -19.67 -5.31
N GLY A 144 3.01 -19.96 -4.13
CA GLY A 144 3.11 -21.25 -3.44
C GLY A 144 4.31 -21.42 -2.52
N ILE A 145 5.22 -20.44 -2.44
CA ILE A 145 6.41 -20.50 -1.60
C ILE A 145 6.22 -19.61 -0.36
N ALA A 146 6.49 -20.13 0.83
CA ALA A 146 6.45 -19.36 2.06
C ALA A 146 7.62 -18.36 2.11
N VAL A 147 7.29 -17.08 2.33
CA VAL A 147 8.24 -15.98 2.35
C VAL A 147 8.12 -15.18 3.66
N GLY A 148 9.14 -14.40 3.98
CA GLY A 148 9.12 -13.53 5.17
C GLY A 148 8.32 -12.24 4.93
N SER A 149 7.87 -11.58 6.02
CA SER A 149 7.10 -10.32 5.96
C SER A 149 7.81 -9.18 5.25
N ASN A 150 9.15 -9.18 5.22
CA ASN A 150 9.97 -8.19 4.52
C ASN A 150 9.74 -8.15 3.00
N VAL A 151 9.16 -9.19 2.42
CA VAL A 151 8.78 -9.21 0.99
C VAL A 151 7.76 -8.12 0.70
N MET A 152 6.84 -7.83 1.63
CA MET A 152 5.78 -6.83 1.43
C MET A 152 6.31 -5.41 1.20
N SER A 153 7.46 -5.05 1.74
CA SER A 153 8.09 -3.74 1.48
C SER A 153 9.04 -3.75 0.28
N ARG A 154 9.61 -4.92 -0.04
CA ARG A 154 10.63 -5.03 -1.10
C ARG A 154 10.05 -5.38 -2.46
N PHE A 155 8.89 -6.05 -2.48
CA PHE A 155 8.27 -6.47 -3.73
C PHE A 155 7.57 -5.29 -4.43
N ASN A 156 7.58 -5.32 -5.76
CA ASN A 156 6.94 -4.28 -6.55
C ASN A 156 5.42 -4.52 -6.63
N PRO A 157 4.55 -3.60 -6.12
CA PRO A 157 3.11 -3.75 -6.25
C PRO A 157 2.60 -3.91 -7.68
N ASN A 158 3.34 -3.41 -8.68
CA ASN A 158 2.95 -3.53 -10.09
C ASN A 158 3.11 -4.95 -10.65
N ASP A 159 3.89 -5.82 -10.00
CA ASP A 159 4.09 -7.21 -10.44
C ASP A 159 3.09 -8.18 -9.82
N ILE A 160 2.15 -7.68 -9.04
CA ILE A 160 1.11 -8.47 -8.37
C ILE A 160 -0.10 -8.62 -9.30
N GLU A 161 -0.57 -9.85 -9.46
CA GLU A 161 -1.85 -10.18 -10.12
C GLU A 161 -3.01 -10.10 -9.14
N SER A 162 -2.86 -10.71 -7.95
CA SER A 162 -3.86 -10.69 -6.89
C SER A 162 -3.25 -10.97 -5.52
N ILE A 163 -3.92 -10.48 -4.48
CA ILE A 163 -3.63 -10.82 -3.09
C ILE A 163 -4.90 -11.39 -2.47
N THR A 164 -4.79 -12.60 -1.94
CA THR A 164 -5.89 -13.33 -1.31
C THR A 164 -5.56 -13.54 0.16
N VAL A 165 -6.47 -13.20 1.06
CA VAL A 165 -6.32 -13.38 2.50
C VAL A 165 -7.25 -14.48 2.98
N LEU A 166 -6.66 -15.55 3.52
CA LEU A 166 -7.36 -16.65 4.18
C LEU A 166 -7.45 -16.36 5.67
N LYS A 167 -8.68 -16.25 6.16
CA LYS A 167 -8.96 -15.80 7.52
C LYS A 167 -9.49 -16.88 8.44
N ASP A 168 -10.15 -17.89 7.87
CA ASP A 168 -10.75 -18.97 8.66
C ASP A 168 -9.83 -20.17 8.83
N ALA A 169 -10.04 -20.93 9.91
CA ALA A 169 -9.24 -22.09 10.27
C ALA A 169 -9.31 -23.21 9.22
N ALA A 170 -10.43 -23.34 8.50
CA ALA A 170 -10.60 -24.38 7.49
C ALA A 170 -9.69 -24.11 6.27
N SER A 171 -9.63 -22.86 5.81
CA SER A 171 -8.77 -22.47 4.68
C SER A 171 -7.28 -22.42 5.06
N THR A 172 -6.96 -22.10 6.31
CA THR A 172 -5.55 -22.01 6.77
C THR A 172 -4.95 -23.33 7.21
N SER A 173 -5.77 -24.35 7.50
CA SER A 173 -5.34 -25.65 8.04
C SER A 173 -4.29 -26.38 7.19
N ILE A 174 -4.35 -26.21 5.86
CA ILE A 174 -3.39 -26.82 4.93
C ILE A 174 -1.96 -26.28 5.08
N TYR A 175 -1.79 -25.13 5.73
CA TYR A 175 -0.50 -24.48 5.97
C TYR A 175 0.05 -24.74 7.38
N GLY A 176 -0.66 -25.54 8.19
CA GLY A 176 -0.25 -25.96 9.53
C GLY A 176 -0.23 -24.84 10.57
N ALA A 177 0.49 -25.07 11.67
CA ALA A 177 0.52 -24.18 12.85
C ALA A 177 1.02 -22.76 12.54
N ARG A 178 1.85 -22.57 11.53
CA ARG A 178 2.36 -21.25 11.10
C ARG A 178 1.27 -20.34 10.56
N ALA A 179 0.13 -20.89 10.18
CA ALA A 179 -1.01 -20.17 9.63
C ALA A 179 -2.05 -19.77 10.68
N ALA A 180 -1.74 -19.95 11.97
CA ALA A 180 -2.67 -19.63 13.07
C ALA A 180 -3.16 -18.19 13.07
N ASN A 181 -2.35 -17.25 12.57
CA ASN A 181 -2.69 -15.82 12.47
C ASN A 181 -3.23 -15.43 11.08
N GLY A 182 -3.64 -16.41 10.27
CA GLY A 182 -4.09 -16.20 8.89
C GLY A 182 -2.97 -16.37 7.86
N VAL A 183 -3.36 -16.41 6.59
CA VAL A 183 -2.44 -16.56 5.45
C VAL A 183 -2.72 -15.49 4.42
N ILE A 184 -1.67 -14.88 3.89
CA ILE A 184 -1.70 -13.94 2.78
C ILE A 184 -1.05 -14.61 1.57
N LEU A 185 -1.89 -14.93 0.58
CA LEU A 185 -1.45 -15.50 -0.70
C LEU A 185 -1.21 -14.37 -1.68
N ILE A 186 -0.03 -14.31 -2.25
CA ILE A 186 0.38 -13.33 -3.25
C ILE A 186 0.60 -14.09 -4.56
N THR A 187 -0.16 -13.73 -5.58
CA THR A 187 0.00 -14.26 -6.93
C THR A 187 0.65 -13.20 -7.79
N THR A 188 1.76 -13.52 -8.45
CA THR A 188 2.46 -12.61 -9.34
C THR A 188 1.92 -12.68 -10.76
N LYS A 189 2.09 -11.60 -11.52
CA LYS A 189 1.71 -11.52 -12.92
C LYS A 189 2.49 -12.52 -13.75
N ARG A 190 1.81 -13.11 -14.74
CA ARG A 190 2.38 -14.06 -15.70
C ARG A 190 1.99 -13.68 -17.11
N GLY A 191 2.76 -14.09 -18.09
CA GLY A 191 2.37 -14.00 -19.49
C GLY A 191 1.20 -14.95 -19.80
N LYS A 192 0.38 -14.60 -20.77
CA LYS A 192 -0.74 -15.43 -21.24
C LYS A 192 -0.38 -16.12 -22.56
N ARG A 193 -0.92 -17.32 -22.77
CA ARG A 193 -0.72 -18.05 -24.03
C ARG A 193 -1.40 -17.33 -25.18
N ASN A 194 -0.78 -17.38 -26.36
CA ASN A 194 -1.28 -16.76 -27.59
C ASN A 194 -1.59 -15.25 -27.46
N GLU A 195 -0.91 -14.57 -26.54
CA GLU A 195 -1.03 -13.13 -26.36
C GLU A 195 0.15 -12.42 -27.03
N ARG A 196 -0.16 -11.37 -27.83
CA ARG A 196 0.88 -10.51 -28.39
C ARG A 196 1.67 -9.84 -27.28
N THR A 197 2.93 -9.55 -27.55
CA THR A 197 3.77 -8.80 -26.60
C THR A 197 3.10 -7.48 -26.23
N ASN A 198 2.81 -7.34 -24.96
CA ASN A 198 2.29 -6.10 -24.37
C ASN A 198 3.38 -5.45 -23.52
N ILE A 199 3.71 -4.20 -23.82
CA ILE A 199 4.69 -3.41 -23.09
C ILE A 199 3.94 -2.33 -22.31
N THR A 200 4.14 -2.33 -21.00
CA THR A 200 3.53 -1.36 -20.07
C THR A 200 4.63 -0.51 -19.45
N ILE A 201 4.49 0.81 -19.51
CA ILE A 201 5.40 1.77 -18.87
C ILE A 201 4.55 2.61 -17.92
N ASN A 202 4.90 2.57 -16.63
CA ASN A 202 4.29 3.39 -15.59
C ASN A 202 5.35 4.30 -15.00
N HIS A 203 5.07 5.61 -14.99
CA HIS A 203 5.91 6.57 -14.30
C HIS A 203 5.04 7.39 -13.34
N GLN A 204 5.47 7.47 -12.09
CA GLN A 204 4.74 8.16 -11.04
C GLN A 204 5.68 9.11 -10.29
N LEU A 205 5.27 10.37 -10.20
CA LEU A 205 5.91 11.37 -9.36
C LEU A 205 4.96 11.76 -8.24
N GLY A 206 5.48 11.81 -7.02
CA GLY A 206 4.75 12.22 -5.84
C GLY A 206 5.57 13.20 -5.02
N VAL A 207 4.88 14.04 -4.26
CA VAL A 207 5.51 14.94 -3.28
C VAL A 207 4.79 14.79 -1.95
N THR A 208 5.55 14.47 -0.91
CA THR A 208 5.05 14.45 0.46
C THR A 208 5.52 15.71 1.18
N ALA A 209 4.60 16.41 1.82
CA ALA A 209 4.88 17.63 2.57
C ALA A 209 4.42 17.53 4.01
N LEU A 210 5.04 18.31 4.89
CA LEU A 210 4.54 18.50 6.25
C LEU A 210 3.13 19.10 6.21
N THR A 211 2.21 18.49 6.96
CA THR A 211 0.85 19.04 7.09
C THR A 211 0.89 20.41 7.78
N ASN A 212 -0.10 21.25 7.48
CA ASN A 212 -0.21 22.56 8.13
C ASN A 212 -0.35 22.45 9.66
N VAL A 213 -0.98 21.38 10.15
CA VAL A 213 -1.11 21.10 11.59
C VAL A 213 0.27 20.83 12.20
N THR A 214 1.05 19.93 11.58
CA THR A 214 2.41 19.63 12.04
C THR A 214 3.31 20.86 12.01
N ARG A 215 3.24 21.65 10.93
CA ARG A 215 4.02 22.88 10.78
C ARG A 215 3.67 23.89 11.88
N LYS A 216 2.39 24.14 12.13
CA LYS A 216 1.92 25.02 13.21
C LYS A 216 2.34 24.51 14.59
N TYR A 217 2.37 23.18 14.80
CA TYR A 217 2.87 22.60 16.04
C TYR A 217 4.38 22.86 16.23
N LEU A 218 5.17 22.62 15.18
CA LEU A 218 6.62 22.87 15.21
C LEU A 218 6.95 24.35 15.40
N ASP A 219 6.13 25.26 14.85
CA ASP A 219 6.31 26.70 15.01
C ASP A 219 5.95 27.19 16.41
N LYS A 220 5.18 26.40 17.18
CA LYS A 220 4.84 26.67 18.59
C LYS A 220 5.79 26.00 19.59
N LEU A 221 6.85 25.35 19.13
CA LEU A 221 7.86 24.83 20.04
C LEU A 221 8.48 25.97 20.82
N ALA A 222 8.60 25.79 22.13
CA ALA A 222 9.19 26.79 23.02
C ALA A 222 10.59 27.15 22.58
N THR A 223 10.89 28.44 22.59
CA THR A 223 12.24 28.96 22.46
C THR A 223 13.07 28.59 23.68
N PRO A 224 14.40 28.58 23.60
CA PRO A 224 15.25 28.35 24.79
C PRO A 224 14.92 29.28 25.93
N ARG A 225 14.51 30.51 25.63
CA ARG A 225 14.10 31.49 26.63
C ARG A 225 12.81 31.06 27.34
N GLU A 226 11.75 30.78 26.58
CA GLU A 226 10.47 30.33 27.13
C GLU A 226 10.61 29.01 27.90
N TYR A 227 11.48 28.09 27.43
CA TYR A 227 11.78 26.85 28.12
C TYR A 227 12.45 27.11 29.48
N MET A 228 13.42 28.02 29.54
CA MET A 228 14.07 28.41 30.80
C MET A 228 13.14 29.12 31.75
N ASP A 229 12.36 30.09 31.26
CA ASP A 229 11.38 30.81 32.06
C ASP A 229 10.38 29.81 32.70
N PHE A 230 9.92 28.82 31.95
CA PHE A 230 9.04 27.75 32.48
C PHE A 230 9.70 26.95 33.61
N TRP A 231 10.98 26.59 33.46
CA TRP A 231 11.71 25.81 34.45
C TRP A 231 12.05 26.62 35.70
N LEU A 232 12.42 27.86 35.54
CA LEU A 232 12.73 28.77 36.64
C LEU A 232 11.50 29.06 37.51
N LEU A 233 10.31 29.11 36.92
CA LEU A 233 9.05 29.31 37.65
C LEU A 233 8.63 28.07 38.47
N LYS A 234 9.16 26.89 38.15
CA LYS A 234 8.62 25.67 38.71
C LYS A 234 9.33 25.13 39.95
N ASP A 235 10.65 25.32 40.08
CA ASP A 235 11.41 24.82 41.24
C ASP A 235 12.84 25.41 41.26
N SER A 236 13.33 25.80 42.40
CA SER A 236 14.72 26.20 42.62
C SER A 236 15.74 25.05 42.36
N ASN A 237 15.32 23.80 42.55
CA ASN A 237 16.12 22.60 42.19
C ASN A 237 16.13 22.30 40.69
N ALA A 238 15.24 22.91 39.94
CA ALA A 238 15.15 22.68 38.46
C ALA A 238 16.43 23.14 37.74
N ILE A 239 17.11 24.15 38.27
CA ILE A 239 18.36 24.66 37.71
C ILE A 239 19.49 23.62 37.80
N THR A 240 19.59 22.91 38.93
CA THR A 240 20.61 21.85 39.11
C THR A 240 20.31 20.67 38.17
N SER A 241 19.03 20.31 38.01
CA SER A 241 18.64 19.26 37.08
C SER A 241 18.81 19.65 35.61
N LEU A 242 18.62 20.92 35.26
CA LEU A 242 18.89 21.45 33.94
C LEU A 242 20.39 21.44 33.62
N GLY A 243 21.23 21.85 34.57
CA GLY A 243 22.70 21.76 34.45
C GLY A 243 23.19 20.35 34.17
N ARG A 244 22.67 19.34 34.87
CA ARG A 244 22.98 17.93 34.61
C ARG A 244 22.54 17.47 33.21
N ARG A 245 21.38 17.90 32.74
CA ARG A 245 20.91 17.58 31.38
C ARG A 245 21.74 18.25 30.28
N LEU A 246 22.30 19.40 30.55
CA LEU A 246 23.21 20.11 29.65
C LEU A 246 24.63 19.55 29.67
N GLY A 247 24.89 18.48 30.45
CA GLY A 247 26.17 17.77 30.48
C GLY A 247 27.20 18.42 31.42
N TYR A 248 26.78 19.32 32.32
CA TYR A 248 27.67 19.84 33.34
C TYR A 248 28.00 18.77 34.40
N THR A 249 29.22 18.78 34.88
CA THR A 249 29.58 18.01 36.10
C THR A 249 28.77 18.54 37.27
N GLU A 250 28.53 17.69 38.26
CA GLU A 250 27.73 18.04 39.44
C GLU A 250 28.30 19.27 40.18
N THR A 251 29.61 19.38 40.23
CA THR A 251 30.32 20.53 40.81
C THR A 251 30.06 21.83 40.03
N THR A 252 30.08 21.77 38.71
CA THR A 252 29.83 22.93 37.87
C THR A 252 28.37 23.33 37.87
N ALA A 253 27.46 22.34 37.88
CA ALA A 253 26.00 22.57 38.00
C ALA A 253 25.67 23.22 39.33
N LYS A 254 26.31 22.78 40.45
CA LYS A 254 26.14 23.37 41.76
C LYS A 254 26.69 24.78 41.83
N ALA A 255 27.87 25.07 41.30
CA ALA A 255 28.45 26.39 41.27
C ALA A 255 27.58 27.40 40.45
N ILE A 256 26.99 26.93 39.38
CA ILE A 256 26.01 27.71 38.58
C ILE A 256 24.74 27.94 39.40
N THR A 257 24.24 26.90 40.10
CA THR A 257 23.04 27.01 40.93
C THR A 257 23.26 27.99 42.07
N ASP A 258 24.39 27.90 42.79
CA ASP A 258 24.70 28.81 43.92
C ASP A 258 24.84 30.25 43.46
N ARG A 259 25.39 30.49 42.28
CA ARG A 259 25.42 31.80 41.63
C ARG A 259 24.04 32.32 41.22
N ILE A 260 23.18 31.45 40.75
CA ILE A 260 21.82 31.78 40.31
C ILE A 260 20.91 32.01 41.50
N LEU A 261 21.04 31.24 42.58
CA LEU A 261 20.27 31.45 43.81
C LEU A 261 20.69 32.74 44.56
N ALA A 262 21.89 33.27 44.32
CA ALA A 262 22.29 34.56 44.82
C ALA A 262 21.66 35.74 44.07
N GLU A 263 21.04 35.50 42.91
CA GLU A 263 20.37 36.49 42.11
C GLU A 263 18.85 36.38 42.35
N THR A 264 18.25 37.42 42.85
CA THR A 264 16.82 37.44 43.20
C THR A 264 15.87 37.65 42.04
N ASP A 265 16.39 37.96 40.84
CA ASP A 265 15.60 38.17 39.62
C ASP A 265 15.73 36.98 38.65
N PRO A 266 14.65 36.19 38.46
CA PRO A 266 14.65 35.07 37.49
C PRO A 266 14.96 35.50 36.06
N ALA A 267 14.61 36.73 35.67
CA ALA A 267 14.89 37.22 34.32
C ALA A 267 16.38 37.52 34.11
N ALA A 268 17.09 37.99 35.12
CA ALA A 268 18.53 38.15 35.09
C ALA A 268 19.27 36.82 34.95
N VAL A 269 18.80 35.78 35.64
CA VAL A 269 19.31 34.40 35.53
C VAL A 269 19.14 33.88 34.12
N ALA A 270 17.95 33.98 33.55
CA ALA A 270 17.69 33.53 32.19
C ALA A 270 18.55 34.27 31.16
N ASN A 271 18.72 35.57 31.31
CA ASN A 271 19.57 36.39 30.44
C ASN A 271 21.04 35.96 30.51
N ARG A 272 21.54 35.62 31.68
CA ARG A 272 22.94 35.17 31.88
C ARG A 272 23.18 33.82 31.24
N ILE A 273 22.28 32.85 31.45
CA ILE A 273 22.37 31.54 30.82
C ILE A 273 22.34 31.67 29.31
N LEU A 274 21.45 32.52 28.75
CA LEU A 274 21.38 32.75 27.31
C LEU A 274 22.57 33.48 26.73
N ALA A 275 23.27 34.33 27.53
CA ALA A 275 24.52 34.92 27.12
C ALA A 275 25.65 33.88 26.95
N ASP A 276 25.69 32.90 27.85
CA ASP A 276 26.64 31.81 27.76
C ASP A 276 26.24 30.77 26.68
N TYR A 277 24.94 30.64 26.40
CA TYR A 277 24.35 29.70 25.42
C TYR A 277 23.41 30.44 24.47
N PRO A 278 23.92 31.23 23.52
CA PRO A 278 23.11 32.07 22.63
C PRO A 278 22.42 31.27 21.51
N TYR A 279 22.46 29.96 21.57
CA TYR A 279 21.97 29.09 20.49
C TYR A 279 20.45 28.92 20.56
N ASN A 280 19.76 29.42 19.54
CA ASN A 280 18.34 29.16 19.29
C ASN A 280 18.21 28.29 18.03
N THR A 281 18.73 27.07 18.09
CA THR A 281 18.72 26.19 16.93
C THR A 281 17.34 25.53 16.76
N ARG A 282 16.68 25.82 15.66
CA ARG A 282 15.47 25.13 15.22
C ARG A 282 15.85 23.75 14.65
N TRP A 283 15.97 22.75 15.53
CA TRP A 283 16.37 21.40 15.18
C TRP A 283 15.43 20.73 14.19
N ASP A 284 14.14 21.09 14.22
CA ASP A 284 13.16 20.67 13.22
C ASP A 284 13.60 21.07 11.80
N LYS A 285 14.07 22.30 11.58
CA LYS A 285 14.59 22.76 10.27
C LYS A 285 15.94 22.16 9.90
N VAL A 286 16.73 21.79 10.89
CA VAL A 286 18.01 21.12 10.65
C VAL A 286 17.79 19.70 10.16
N PHE A 287 16.89 18.95 10.80
CA PHE A 287 16.70 17.52 10.53
C PHE A 287 15.57 17.20 9.56
N LEU A 288 14.54 18.03 9.47
CA LEU A 288 13.39 17.79 8.62
C LEU A 288 13.47 18.55 7.29
N ARG A 289 12.83 17.98 6.29
CA ARG A 289 12.52 18.62 5.01
C ARG A 289 11.09 19.11 5.02
N ASP A 290 10.81 20.24 4.38
CA ASP A 290 9.44 20.74 4.24
C ASP A 290 8.63 19.90 3.26
N PHE A 291 9.28 19.36 2.24
CA PHE A 291 8.71 18.47 1.24
C PHE A 291 9.76 17.51 0.71
N VAL A 292 9.32 16.36 0.26
CA VAL A 292 10.19 15.31 -0.28
C VAL A 292 9.58 14.70 -1.54
N PRO A 293 10.36 14.57 -2.60
CA PRO A 293 9.93 13.91 -3.81
C PRO A 293 9.95 12.39 -3.66
N THR A 294 9.03 11.73 -4.33
CA THR A 294 9.03 10.29 -4.58
C THR A 294 8.93 10.08 -6.08
N SER A 295 9.81 9.28 -6.65
CA SER A 295 9.80 8.91 -8.06
C SER A 295 9.78 7.40 -8.20
N ARG A 296 8.87 6.92 -9.03
CA ARG A 296 8.73 5.50 -9.35
C ARG A 296 8.60 5.33 -10.85
N THR A 297 9.36 4.40 -11.40
CA THR A 297 9.30 4.02 -12.80
C THR A 297 9.26 2.51 -12.90
N ASP A 298 8.28 1.97 -13.58
CA ASP A 298 8.10 0.55 -13.80
C ASP A 298 7.89 0.28 -15.28
N ILE A 299 8.61 -0.67 -15.83
CA ILE A 299 8.50 -1.14 -17.20
C ILE A 299 8.26 -2.64 -17.15
N ALA A 300 7.24 -3.12 -17.83
CA ALA A 300 6.95 -4.55 -17.91
C ALA A 300 6.65 -4.95 -19.34
N ALA A 301 7.06 -6.15 -19.71
CA ALA A 301 6.74 -6.81 -20.96
C ALA A 301 6.15 -8.19 -20.68
N SER A 302 4.99 -8.46 -21.24
CA SER A 302 4.33 -9.76 -21.13
C SER A 302 3.88 -10.26 -22.48
N GLY A 303 3.79 -11.57 -22.65
CA GLY A 303 3.30 -12.19 -23.88
C GLY A 303 3.49 -13.69 -23.84
N GLY A 304 3.16 -14.32 -24.96
CA GLY A 304 3.39 -15.75 -25.11
C GLY A 304 2.85 -16.32 -26.42
N ASN A 305 3.37 -17.47 -26.77
CA ASN A 305 2.89 -18.31 -27.86
C ASN A 305 2.19 -19.57 -27.31
N GLU A 306 1.95 -20.56 -28.14
CA GLU A 306 1.31 -21.82 -27.73
C GLU A 306 2.14 -22.61 -26.72
N HIS A 307 3.47 -22.46 -26.73
CA HIS A 307 4.41 -23.28 -25.96
C HIS A 307 5.02 -22.53 -24.77
N THR A 308 5.22 -21.20 -24.90
CA THR A 308 5.97 -20.42 -23.93
C THR A 308 5.24 -19.12 -23.59
N THR A 309 5.17 -18.80 -22.30
CA THR A 309 4.70 -17.51 -21.80
C THR A 309 5.82 -16.82 -21.05
N TYR A 310 5.86 -15.49 -21.11
CA TYR A 310 6.86 -14.71 -20.40
C TYR A 310 6.25 -13.46 -19.77
N TYR A 311 6.80 -13.09 -18.65
CA TYR A 311 6.60 -11.81 -17.96
C TYR A 311 7.95 -11.34 -17.46
N VAL A 312 8.36 -10.14 -17.85
CA VAL A 312 9.61 -9.51 -17.42
C VAL A 312 9.29 -8.10 -16.96
N SER A 313 9.77 -7.70 -15.79
CA SER A 313 9.58 -6.36 -15.25
C SER A 313 10.88 -5.77 -14.75
N LEU A 314 10.98 -4.44 -14.84
CA LEU A 314 12.02 -3.61 -14.25
C LEU A 314 11.34 -2.47 -13.52
N GLY A 315 11.63 -2.34 -12.23
CA GLY A 315 11.08 -1.29 -11.39
C GLY A 315 12.19 -0.49 -10.72
N TYR A 316 12.05 0.83 -10.68
CA TYR A 316 12.89 1.71 -9.90
C TYR A 316 12.03 2.63 -9.04
N LEU A 317 12.25 2.59 -7.73
CA LEU A 317 11.64 3.47 -6.76
C LEU A 317 12.73 4.24 -6.03
N ASN A 318 12.60 5.56 -6.02
CA ASN A 318 13.36 6.46 -5.16
C ASN A 318 12.38 7.19 -4.26
N GLN A 319 12.51 6.98 -2.96
CA GLN A 319 11.70 7.64 -1.95
C GLN A 319 12.60 8.26 -0.90
N GLU A 320 12.52 9.55 -0.73
CA GLU A 320 13.17 10.25 0.37
C GLU A 320 12.21 10.36 1.56
N GLY A 321 12.75 10.46 2.76
CA GLY A 321 11.96 10.68 3.97
C GLY A 321 12.00 12.12 4.42
N MET A 322 11.01 12.51 5.24
CA MET A 322 10.96 13.84 5.84
C MET A 322 12.23 14.14 6.65
N ARG A 323 12.81 13.14 7.31
CA ARG A 323 14.12 13.29 7.95
C ARG A 323 15.23 13.24 6.91
N LYS A 324 16.10 14.26 6.88
CA LYS A 324 17.16 14.44 5.85
C LYS A 324 18.10 13.25 5.67
N SER A 325 18.28 12.42 6.69
CA SER A 325 19.12 11.22 6.64
C SER A 325 18.41 9.96 6.16
N SER A 326 17.09 10.03 5.87
CA SER A 326 16.34 8.83 5.46
C SER A 326 16.07 8.84 3.97
N LYS A 327 16.44 7.73 3.32
CA LYS A 327 16.25 7.48 1.90
C LYS A 327 16.04 5.99 1.67
N PHE A 328 15.20 5.65 0.72
CA PHE A 328 14.94 4.28 0.29
C PHE A 328 14.96 4.19 -1.22
N ASN A 329 15.76 3.27 -1.74
CA ASN A 329 15.80 2.92 -3.14
C ASN A 329 15.45 1.44 -3.28
N ARG A 330 14.66 1.12 -4.30
CA ARG A 330 14.34 -0.26 -4.70
C ARG A 330 14.51 -0.38 -6.20
N TYR A 331 15.18 -1.47 -6.59
CA TYR A 331 15.42 -1.84 -7.98
C TYR A 331 14.71 -3.17 -8.27
#